data_e75561a254f2fda0244ebbb94d84f43c
#
_entry.id   e75561a254f2fda0244ebbb94d84f43c
#
_cell.length_a   1.000
_cell.length_b   1.000
_cell.length_c   1.000
_cell.angle_alpha   90.00
_cell.angle_beta   90.00
_cell.angle_gamma   90.00
#
_symmetry.space_group_name_H-M   'P 1'
#
loop_
_entity.id
_entity.type
_entity.pdbx_description
1 polymer ?
#
loop_
_entity_poly.entity_id
_entity_poly.type
_entity_poly.pdbx_seq_one_letter_code
_entity_poly.pdbx_strand_id
1 'polypeptide(L)'
;MAQHEITRCQAMILQYMQKVITTYEHNYAIGRRLDMSPSAVRGAIIRLIKLKLITEKDDEGQRLLEITKLGKKHMIILDEIKKSRWT
;
A
#
# COMPACT_ATOMS: atom_id res chain seq x y z
N MET A 1 2.57 -18.32 12.23
CA MET A 1 2.65 -18.20 10.78
C MET A 1 3.41 -16.97 10.37
N ALA A 2 4.31 -17.12 9.45
CA ALA A 2 5.10 -15.99 8.99
C ALA A 2 4.22 -14.98 8.27
N GLN A 3 4.57 -13.71 8.37
CA GLN A 3 3.91 -12.68 7.61
C GLN A 3 4.21 -12.85 6.13
N HIS A 4 3.29 -12.38 5.30
CA HIS A 4 3.53 -12.36 3.87
C HIS A 4 4.65 -11.37 3.57
N GLU A 5 5.57 -11.81 2.73
CA GLU A 5 6.57 -10.90 2.23
C GLU A 5 5.94 -10.01 1.18
N ILE A 6 6.21 -8.72 1.28
CA ILE A 6 5.73 -7.77 0.29
C ILE A 6 6.92 -7.03 -0.30
N THR A 7 6.77 -6.62 -1.55
CA THR A 7 7.84 -5.90 -2.24
C THR A 7 7.95 -4.48 -1.72
N ARG A 8 9.01 -3.80 -2.11
CA ARG A 8 9.20 -2.40 -1.74
C ARG A 8 8.02 -1.53 -2.21
N CYS A 9 7.56 -1.72 -3.45
CA CYS A 9 6.43 -0.95 -3.96
C CYS A 9 5.16 -1.21 -3.16
N GLN A 10 4.92 -2.47 -2.83
CA GLN A 10 3.76 -2.84 -2.02
C GLN A 10 3.86 -2.23 -0.62
N ALA A 11 5.05 -2.26 -0.03
CA ALA A 11 5.29 -1.69 1.29
C ALA A 11 5.04 -0.17 1.28
N MET A 12 5.50 0.51 0.25
CA MET A 12 5.30 1.95 0.14
C MET A 12 3.81 2.32 0.07
N ILE A 13 3.04 1.57 -0.70
CA ILE A 13 1.61 1.83 -0.81
C ILE A 13 0.90 1.49 0.49
N LEU A 14 1.26 0.37 1.12
CA LEU A 14 0.65 0.01 2.39
C LEU A 14 0.96 1.06 3.46
N GLN A 15 2.19 1.55 3.51
CA GLN A 15 2.57 2.60 4.44
C GLN A 15 1.75 3.86 4.22
N TYR A 16 1.57 4.23 2.95
CA TYR A 16 0.74 5.37 2.61
C TYR A 16 -0.69 5.16 3.09
N MET A 17 -1.25 3.97 2.85
CA MET A 17 -2.60 3.65 3.29
C MET A 17 -2.73 3.62 4.81
N GLN A 18 -1.68 3.25 5.53
CA GLN A 18 -1.71 3.31 6.99
C GLN A 18 -1.83 4.75 7.50
N LYS A 19 -1.34 5.70 6.70
CA LYS A 19 -1.46 7.12 7.06
C LYS A 19 -2.81 7.71 6.69
N VAL A 20 -3.30 7.43 5.49
CA VAL A 20 -4.52 8.09 5.00
C VAL A 20 -5.79 7.32 5.33
N ILE A 21 -5.69 6.03 5.59
CA ILE A 21 -6.80 5.13 5.93
C ILE A 21 -7.69 4.86 4.71
N THR A 22 -8.17 5.90 4.05
CA THR A 22 -8.98 5.80 2.83
C THR A 22 -8.48 6.80 1.81
N THR A 23 -8.66 6.48 0.54
CA THR A 23 -8.34 7.43 -0.53
C THR A 23 -9.16 7.15 -1.78
N TYR A 24 -9.54 8.23 -2.47
CA TYR A 24 -10.17 8.15 -3.79
C TYR A 24 -9.15 8.39 -4.90
N GLU A 25 -7.90 8.58 -4.58
CA GLU A 25 -6.89 8.92 -5.57
C GLU A 25 -6.71 7.83 -6.61
N HIS A 26 -6.47 8.24 -7.85
CA HIS A 26 -6.14 7.32 -8.94
C HIS A 26 -4.69 6.86 -8.83
N ASN A 27 -4.37 5.81 -9.54
CA ASN A 27 -3.01 5.27 -9.56
C ASN A 27 -1.98 6.31 -9.92
N TYR A 28 -2.31 7.20 -10.86
CA TYR A 28 -1.40 8.25 -11.30
C TYR A 28 -1.06 9.19 -10.15
N ALA A 29 -2.07 9.62 -9.40
CA ALA A 29 -1.85 10.53 -8.28
C ALA A 29 -1.04 9.88 -7.16
N ILE A 30 -1.36 8.63 -6.84
CA ILE A 30 -0.60 7.88 -5.84
C ILE A 30 0.85 7.72 -6.28
N GLY A 31 1.04 7.41 -7.57
CA GLY A 31 2.38 7.25 -8.13
C GLY A 31 3.20 8.52 -8.02
N ARG A 32 2.59 9.66 -8.27
CA ARG A 32 3.29 10.95 -8.14
C ARG A 32 3.72 11.21 -6.71
N ARG A 33 2.88 10.86 -5.75
CA ARG A 33 3.22 11.04 -4.33
C ARG A 33 4.36 10.16 -3.89
N LEU A 34 4.42 8.95 -4.43
CA LEU A 34 5.37 7.93 -3.98
C LEU A 34 6.53 7.72 -4.95
N ASP A 35 6.59 8.52 -6.00
CA ASP A 35 7.62 8.40 -7.05
C ASP A 35 7.60 7.01 -7.67
N MET A 36 6.41 6.58 -8.07
CA MET A 36 6.18 5.28 -8.70
C MET A 36 5.40 5.46 -9.99
N SER A 37 5.63 4.59 -10.95
CA SER A 37 4.82 4.59 -12.17
C SER A 37 3.40 4.13 -11.86
N PRO A 38 2.40 4.56 -12.66
CA PRO A 38 1.03 4.08 -12.46
C PRO A 38 0.91 2.57 -12.56
N SER A 39 1.67 1.91 -13.42
CA SER A 39 1.64 0.45 -13.52
C SER A 39 2.20 -0.21 -12.27
N ALA A 40 3.24 0.34 -11.68
CA ALA A 40 3.78 -0.19 -10.42
C ALA A 40 2.76 -0.03 -9.30
N VAL A 41 2.08 1.11 -9.25
CA VAL A 41 1.02 1.35 -8.26
C VAL A 41 -0.09 0.32 -8.43
N ARG A 42 -0.54 0.11 -9.67
CA ARG A 42 -1.62 -0.82 -9.94
C ARG A 42 -1.26 -2.24 -9.50
N GLY A 43 -0.06 -2.70 -9.87
CA GLY A 43 0.38 -4.04 -9.49
C GLY A 43 0.45 -4.22 -7.99
N ALA A 44 0.95 -3.20 -7.28
CA ALA A 44 1.05 -3.26 -5.84
C ALA A 44 -0.34 -3.28 -5.18
N ILE A 45 -1.27 -2.47 -5.67
CA ILE A 45 -2.64 -2.44 -5.15
C ILE A 45 -3.31 -3.80 -5.32
N ILE A 46 -3.20 -4.39 -6.51
CA ILE A 46 -3.79 -5.70 -6.78
C ILE A 46 -3.27 -6.73 -5.79
N ARG A 47 -1.96 -6.73 -5.55
CA ARG A 47 -1.37 -7.68 -4.61
C ARG A 47 -1.85 -7.44 -3.18
N LEU A 48 -1.90 -6.18 -2.76
CA LEU A 48 -2.35 -5.85 -1.41
C LEU A 48 -3.81 -6.26 -1.19
N ILE A 49 -4.64 -6.13 -2.21
CA ILE A 49 -6.03 -6.59 -2.15
C ILE A 49 -6.07 -8.12 -1.98
N LYS A 50 -5.26 -8.84 -2.75
CA LYS A 50 -5.20 -10.31 -2.63
C LYS A 50 -4.76 -10.74 -1.24
N LEU A 51 -3.88 -9.99 -0.62
CA LEU A 51 -3.41 -10.27 0.74
C LEU A 51 -4.38 -9.77 1.80
N LYS A 52 -5.48 -9.14 1.39
CA LYS A 52 -6.51 -8.61 2.28
C LYS A 52 -6.00 -7.52 3.21
N LEU A 53 -4.97 -6.81 2.78
CA LEU A 53 -4.41 -5.69 3.53
C LEU A 53 -5.14 -4.39 3.21
N ILE A 54 -5.71 -4.28 2.01
CA ILE A 54 -6.57 -3.17 1.63
C ILE A 54 -7.79 -3.70 0.89
N THR A 55 -8.81 -2.87 0.76
CA THR A 55 -10.00 -3.18 -0.04
C THR A 55 -10.23 -2.10 -1.07
N GLU A 56 -10.93 -2.47 -2.11
CA GLU A 56 -11.33 -1.55 -3.16
C GLU A 56 -12.83 -1.63 -3.33
N LYS A 57 -13.48 -0.48 -3.39
CA LYS A 57 -14.93 -0.38 -3.60
C LYS A 57 -15.22 0.65 -4.66
N ASP A 58 -16.39 0.52 -5.28
CA ASP A 58 -16.93 1.57 -6.12
C ASP A 58 -17.86 2.43 -5.26
N ASP A 59 -17.52 3.69 -5.11
CA ASP A 59 -18.30 4.63 -4.33
C ASP A 59 -18.79 5.72 -5.26
N GLU A 60 -20.02 5.56 -5.76
CA GLU A 60 -20.66 6.49 -6.69
C GLU A 60 -19.80 6.79 -7.91
N GLY A 61 -19.25 5.72 -8.51
CA GLY A 61 -18.44 5.83 -9.70
C GLY A 61 -16.98 6.14 -9.45
N GLN A 62 -16.58 6.33 -8.19
CA GLN A 62 -15.18 6.57 -7.83
C GLN A 62 -14.63 5.37 -7.11
N ARG A 63 -13.38 5.07 -7.38
CA ARG A 63 -12.69 3.99 -6.68
C ARG A 63 -12.30 4.45 -5.28
N LEU A 64 -12.76 3.74 -4.27
CA LEU A 64 -12.37 3.99 -2.89
C LEU A 64 -11.45 2.87 -2.41
N LEU A 65 -10.26 3.23 -2.01
CA LEU A 65 -9.33 2.29 -1.37
C LEU A 65 -9.39 2.50 0.13
N GLU A 66 -9.48 1.41 0.88
CA GLU A 66 -9.51 1.46 2.34
C GLU A 66 -8.54 0.43 2.90
N ILE A 67 -7.87 0.80 3.99
CA ILE A 67 -7.02 -0.17 4.67
C ILE A 67 -7.88 -1.07 5.56
N THR A 68 -7.50 -2.34 5.67
CA THR A 68 -8.19 -3.28 6.55
C THR A 68 -7.54 -3.27 7.93
N LYS A 69 -8.17 -3.95 8.90
CA LYS A 69 -7.55 -4.13 10.20
C LYS A 69 -6.21 -4.84 10.07
N LEU A 70 -6.17 -5.85 9.21
CA LEU A 70 -4.94 -6.58 8.96
C LEU A 70 -3.88 -5.66 8.37
N GLY A 71 -4.27 -4.79 7.43
CA GLY A 71 -3.35 -3.84 6.83
C GLY A 71 -2.80 -2.84 7.84
N LYS A 72 -3.65 -2.38 8.76
CA LYS A 72 -3.20 -1.45 9.80
C LYS A 72 -2.16 -2.08 10.72
N LYS A 73 -2.30 -3.37 10.99
CA LYS A 73 -1.42 -4.09 11.90
C LYS A 73 -0.19 -4.65 11.23
N HIS A 74 -0.19 -4.69 9.90
CA HIS A 74 0.93 -5.28 9.17
C HIS A 74 2.20 -4.50 9.43
N MET A 75 3.22 -5.18 9.90
CA MET A 75 4.50 -4.54 10.17
C MET A 75 5.25 -4.29 8.87
N ILE A 76 5.62 -3.04 8.65
CA ILE A 76 6.43 -2.67 7.50
C ILE A 76 7.86 -2.48 7.98
N ILE A 77 8.74 -3.38 7.57
CA ILE A 77 10.09 -3.41 8.06
C ILE A 77 11.09 -2.64 7.18
N LEU A 78 10.58 -2.00 6.14
CA LEU A 78 11.42 -1.29 5.20
C LEU A 78 12.30 -0.24 5.88
N ASP A 79 11.71 0.54 6.77
CA ASP A 79 12.46 1.59 7.48
C ASP A 79 13.48 1.00 8.44
N GLU A 80 13.14 -0.10 9.08
CA GLU A 80 14.07 -0.78 9.97
C GLU A 80 15.27 -1.31 9.21
N ILE A 81 15.04 -1.86 8.03
CA ILE A 81 16.12 -2.32 7.18
C ILE A 81 17.03 -1.17 6.80
N LYS A 82 16.46 -0.03 6.46
CA LYS A 82 17.23 1.17 6.16
C LYS A 82 18.10 1.60 7.33
N LYS A 83 17.49 1.64 8.51
CA LYS A 83 18.23 2.03 9.72
C LYS A 83 19.38 1.10 9.98
N SER A 84 19.15 -0.20 9.86
CA SER A 84 20.19 -1.19 10.06
C SER A 84 21.34 -0.99 9.09
N ARG A 85 21.06 -0.61 7.88
CA ARG A 85 22.11 -0.40 6.88
C ARG A 85 22.98 0.81 7.18
N TRP A 86 22.39 1.83 7.76
CA TRP A 86 23.10 3.09 7.97
C TRP A 86 23.78 3.20 9.31
N THR A 87 23.46 2.30 10.18
CA THR A 87 24.16 2.21 11.46
C THR A 87 25.22 1.14 11.43
#